data_566896fa0c046a4f9d23bf1f59ea3320
#
_entry.id   566896fa0c046a4f9d23bf1f59ea3320
#
_cell.length_a   1.000
_cell.length_b   1.000
_cell.length_c   1.000
_cell.angle_alpha   90.00
_cell.angle_beta   90.00
_cell.angle_gamma   90.00
#
_symmetry.space_group_name_H-M   'P 1'
#
loop_
_entity.id
_entity.type
_entity.pdbx_description
1 polymer ?
#
loop_
_entity_poly.entity_id
_entity_poly.type
_entity_poly.pdbx_seq_one_letter_code
_entity_poly.pdbx_strand_id
1 'polypeptide(L)'
;MNSLLLPALYLGGCIAAMSVFSFVYRRATGFKPVDPWFPENVEKEQYIALLNCETPVPEHHLRAALLRRAMEAVRRLVQVQQEKPALQQLQRTGSIGDDLWRDFTVAEQEILMELQEISQEANTYKEGWGQTIFSLAAQMLEHEKQKQLQTEMKNLREVEEKKRLIAEKRQQKEAQEAEERRLKEAKKAEEELLRMEEEEKKKQKGKGKK
;
A
#
# COMPACT_ATOMS: atom_id res chain seq x y z
N MET A 1 -57.60 47.73 -8.26
CA MET A 1 -56.77 46.87 -9.14
C MET A 1 -55.38 46.58 -8.57
N ASN A 2 -55.00 47.12 -7.39
CA ASN A 2 -53.64 46.98 -6.81
C ASN A 2 -53.48 45.81 -5.83
N SER A 3 -54.54 45.09 -5.45
CA SER A 3 -54.49 44.02 -4.45
C SER A 3 -53.86 42.73 -4.97
N LEU A 4 -53.82 42.51 -6.28
CA LEU A 4 -53.16 41.32 -6.91
C LEU A 4 -51.71 41.56 -7.27
N LEU A 5 -51.25 42.81 -7.35
CA LEU A 5 -49.86 43.16 -7.65
C LEU A 5 -48.91 42.78 -6.51
N LEU A 6 -49.33 42.92 -5.28
CA LEU A 6 -48.49 42.66 -4.10
C LEU A 6 -48.16 41.17 -3.96
N PRO A 7 -49.10 40.18 -4.04
CA PRO A 7 -48.79 38.79 -4.03
C PRO A 7 -48.02 38.31 -5.29
N ALA A 8 -48.32 38.91 -6.47
CA ALA A 8 -47.56 38.59 -7.70
C ALA A 8 -46.09 39.02 -7.60
N LEU A 9 -45.81 40.18 -7.02
CA LEU A 9 -44.44 40.71 -6.79
C LEU A 9 -43.68 39.87 -5.76
N TYR A 10 -44.38 39.41 -4.72
CA TYR A 10 -43.79 38.49 -3.71
C TYR A 10 -43.43 37.12 -4.37
N LEU A 11 -44.36 36.54 -5.14
CA LEU A 11 -44.11 35.25 -5.81
C LEU A 11 -42.95 35.36 -6.83
N GLY A 12 -42.91 36.43 -7.61
CA GLY A 12 -41.81 36.72 -8.54
C GLY A 12 -40.46 36.88 -7.82
N GLY A 13 -40.47 37.56 -6.68
CA GLY A 13 -39.29 37.70 -5.84
C GLY A 13 -38.75 36.36 -5.29
N CYS A 14 -39.65 35.48 -4.83
CA CYS A 14 -39.27 34.14 -4.37
C CYS A 14 -38.69 33.29 -5.50
N ILE A 15 -39.28 33.31 -6.69
CA ILE A 15 -38.78 32.57 -7.85
C ILE A 15 -37.40 33.10 -8.27
N ALA A 16 -37.22 34.42 -8.31
CA ALA A 16 -35.94 35.03 -8.63
C ALA A 16 -34.86 34.66 -7.59
N ALA A 17 -35.20 34.75 -6.31
CA ALA A 17 -34.29 34.36 -5.24
C ALA A 17 -33.88 32.88 -5.31
N MET A 18 -34.81 31.96 -5.54
CA MET A 18 -34.52 30.55 -5.76
C MET A 18 -33.67 30.30 -7.00
N SER A 19 -33.93 31.01 -8.11
CA SER A 19 -33.16 30.89 -9.34
C SER A 19 -31.72 31.38 -9.16
N VAL A 20 -31.53 32.51 -8.47
CA VAL A 20 -30.21 33.04 -8.14
C VAL A 20 -29.47 32.09 -7.19
N PHE A 21 -30.14 31.59 -6.16
CA PHE A 21 -29.58 30.61 -5.23
C PHE A 21 -29.15 29.33 -5.95
N SER A 22 -30.03 28.79 -6.81
CA SER A 22 -29.72 27.59 -7.61
C SER A 22 -28.53 27.82 -8.54
N PHE A 23 -28.47 29.00 -9.17
CA PHE A 23 -27.35 29.35 -10.04
C PHE A 23 -26.03 29.47 -9.28
N VAL A 24 -26.03 30.18 -8.14
CA VAL A 24 -24.86 30.32 -7.29
C VAL A 24 -24.43 28.98 -6.70
N TYR A 25 -25.40 28.18 -6.22
CA TYR A 25 -25.12 26.84 -5.70
C TYR A 25 -24.53 25.93 -6.77
N ARG A 26 -25.11 25.91 -7.99
CA ARG A 26 -24.53 25.15 -9.10
C ARG A 26 -23.15 25.63 -9.50
N ARG A 27 -22.88 26.93 -9.43
CA ARG A 27 -21.56 27.46 -9.74
C ARG A 27 -20.55 27.18 -8.63
N ALA A 28 -20.95 27.19 -7.36
CA ALA A 28 -20.11 26.87 -6.23
C ALA A 28 -19.84 25.35 -6.06
N THR A 29 -20.84 24.52 -6.43
CA THR A 29 -20.74 23.04 -6.37
C THR A 29 -20.38 22.44 -7.73
N GLY A 30 -20.42 23.26 -8.81
CA GLY A 30 -20.11 22.85 -10.15
C GLY A 30 -18.65 22.44 -10.30
N PHE A 31 -18.46 21.22 -10.69
CA PHE A 31 -17.22 20.60 -11.14
C PHE A 31 -16.02 20.89 -10.23
N LYS A 32 -15.99 20.27 -9.07
CA LYS A 32 -14.69 19.89 -8.51
C LYS A 32 -14.03 19.04 -9.59
N PRO A 33 -12.82 19.39 -10.05
CA PRO A 33 -12.08 18.47 -10.91
C PRO A 33 -12.07 17.13 -10.18
N VAL A 34 -12.62 16.11 -10.82
CA VAL A 34 -12.64 14.77 -10.27
C VAL A 34 -11.20 14.35 -10.20
N ASP A 35 -10.73 14.02 -9.00
CA ASP A 35 -9.40 13.43 -8.86
C ASP A 35 -9.38 12.14 -9.70
N PRO A 36 -8.41 11.99 -10.62
CA PRO A 36 -8.35 10.81 -11.47
C PRO A 36 -8.27 9.54 -10.61
N TRP A 37 -9.04 8.52 -10.97
CA TRP A 37 -9.07 7.24 -10.24
C TRP A 37 -7.69 6.59 -10.11
N PHE A 38 -6.88 6.72 -11.14
CA PHE A 38 -5.50 6.26 -11.17
C PHE A 38 -4.54 7.44 -11.20
N PRO A 39 -3.35 7.31 -10.58
CA PRO A 39 -2.28 8.28 -10.73
C PRO A 39 -1.85 8.37 -12.20
N GLU A 40 -1.13 9.42 -12.55
CA GLU A 40 -0.55 9.62 -13.88
C GLU A 40 0.19 8.37 -14.36
N ASN A 41 0.05 8.08 -15.65
CA ASN A 41 0.70 6.91 -16.25
C ASN A 41 2.13 7.26 -16.70
N VAL A 42 3.06 7.13 -15.77
CA VAL A 42 4.49 7.43 -16.00
C VAL A 42 5.07 6.62 -17.16
N GLU A 43 4.66 5.37 -17.34
CA GLU A 43 5.13 4.50 -18.42
C GLU A 43 4.64 4.99 -19.80
N LYS A 44 3.41 5.52 -19.85
CA LYS A 44 2.89 6.18 -21.07
C LYS A 44 3.68 7.43 -21.40
N GLU A 45 3.97 8.26 -20.40
CA GLU A 45 4.73 9.50 -20.59
C GLU A 45 6.16 9.21 -21.06
N GLN A 46 6.82 8.22 -20.43
CA GLN A 46 8.15 7.77 -20.84
C GLN A 46 8.16 7.27 -22.28
N TYR A 47 7.15 6.50 -22.69
CA TYR A 47 7.02 6.02 -24.05
C TYR A 47 6.85 7.18 -25.05
N ILE A 48 5.97 8.14 -24.73
CA ILE A 48 5.75 9.33 -25.57
C ILE A 48 7.03 10.18 -25.64
N ALA A 49 7.75 10.34 -24.52
CA ALA A 49 9.01 11.06 -24.49
C ALA A 49 10.07 10.40 -25.38
N LEU A 50 10.14 9.06 -25.41
CA LEU A 50 11.04 8.33 -26.30
C LEU A 50 10.66 8.48 -27.77
N LEU A 51 9.38 8.55 -28.11
CA LEU A 51 8.92 8.81 -29.49
C LEU A 51 9.26 10.22 -29.97
N ASN A 52 9.21 11.20 -29.07
CA ASN A 52 9.49 12.61 -29.37
C ASN A 52 10.97 12.99 -29.22
N CYS A 53 11.86 12.01 -28.98
CA CYS A 53 13.28 12.27 -28.81
C CYS A 53 13.90 12.75 -30.13
N GLU A 54 14.73 13.80 -30.10
CA GLU A 54 15.42 14.36 -31.29
C GLU A 54 16.40 13.33 -31.91
N THR A 55 16.95 12.46 -31.09
CA THR A 55 17.83 11.38 -31.54
C THR A 55 17.03 10.12 -31.88
N PRO A 56 17.29 9.46 -33.02
CA PRO A 56 16.56 8.24 -33.38
C PRO A 56 16.81 7.14 -32.36
N VAL A 57 15.76 6.78 -31.64
CA VAL A 57 15.80 5.70 -30.63
C VAL A 57 15.72 4.35 -31.36
N PRO A 58 16.58 3.38 -31.03
CA PRO A 58 16.51 2.05 -31.61
C PRO A 58 15.16 1.39 -31.36
N GLU A 59 14.62 0.70 -32.36
CA GLU A 59 13.27 0.12 -32.34
C GLU A 59 13.04 -0.83 -31.17
N HIS A 60 14.07 -1.57 -30.76
CA HIS A 60 13.95 -2.50 -29.61
C HIS A 60 13.72 -1.78 -28.28
N HIS A 61 14.20 -0.54 -28.09
CA HIS A 61 13.89 0.27 -26.92
C HIS A 61 12.44 0.76 -26.94
N LEU A 62 11.93 1.17 -28.10
CA LEU A 62 10.54 1.57 -28.26
C LEU A 62 9.59 0.39 -28.00
N ARG A 63 9.91 -0.79 -28.51
CA ARG A 63 9.15 -2.00 -28.22
C ARG A 63 9.16 -2.37 -26.72
N ALA A 64 10.31 -2.22 -26.06
CA ALA A 64 10.43 -2.48 -24.63
C ALA A 64 9.62 -1.45 -23.81
N ALA A 65 9.64 -0.18 -24.19
CA ALA A 65 8.86 0.87 -23.54
C ALA A 65 7.35 0.66 -23.76
N LEU A 66 6.93 0.28 -24.97
CA LEU A 66 5.53 -0.05 -25.25
C LEU A 66 5.07 -1.27 -24.43
N LEU A 67 5.93 -2.28 -24.24
CA LEU A 67 5.61 -3.42 -23.40
C LEU A 67 5.44 -3.01 -21.91
N ARG A 68 6.26 -2.09 -21.39
CA ARG A 68 6.07 -1.54 -20.03
C ARG A 68 4.76 -0.78 -19.92
N ARG A 69 4.41 0.05 -20.92
CA ARG A 69 3.12 0.72 -21.00
C ARG A 69 1.97 -0.29 -20.99
N ALA A 70 2.10 -1.40 -21.72
CA ALA A 70 1.12 -2.49 -21.73
C ALA A 70 1.02 -3.19 -20.36
N MET A 71 2.14 -3.41 -19.67
CA MET A 71 2.14 -3.99 -18.32
C MET A 71 1.37 -3.13 -17.32
N GLU A 72 1.56 -1.81 -17.36
CA GLU A 72 0.82 -0.88 -16.50
C GLU A 72 -0.68 -0.85 -16.83
N ALA A 73 -1.03 -0.84 -18.11
CA ALA A 73 -2.43 -0.91 -18.54
C ALA A 73 -3.11 -2.21 -18.09
N VAL A 74 -2.43 -3.36 -18.19
CA VAL A 74 -2.94 -4.65 -17.70
C VAL A 74 -3.07 -4.64 -16.17
N ARG A 75 -2.13 -4.05 -15.44
CA ARG A 75 -2.20 -3.92 -13.96
C ARG A 75 -3.46 -3.16 -13.54
N ARG A 76 -3.72 -2.00 -14.17
CA ARG A 76 -4.90 -1.18 -13.92
C ARG A 76 -6.20 -1.90 -14.29
N LEU A 77 -6.20 -2.62 -15.41
CA LEU A 77 -7.35 -3.41 -15.82
C LEU A 77 -7.71 -4.48 -14.78
N VAL A 78 -6.71 -5.23 -14.31
CA VAL A 78 -6.91 -6.28 -13.29
C VAL A 78 -7.43 -5.66 -11.99
N GLN A 79 -6.91 -4.50 -11.57
CA GLN A 79 -7.38 -3.80 -10.40
C GLN A 79 -8.85 -3.39 -10.53
N VAL A 80 -9.23 -2.76 -11.64
CA VAL A 80 -10.63 -2.38 -11.93
C VAL A 80 -11.55 -3.61 -11.91
N GLN A 81 -11.13 -4.71 -12.51
CA GLN A 81 -11.93 -5.94 -12.51
C GLN A 81 -12.12 -6.53 -11.11
N GLN A 82 -11.13 -6.41 -10.24
CA GLN A 82 -11.21 -6.87 -8.85
C GLN A 82 -12.08 -5.94 -7.99
N GLU A 83 -12.01 -4.64 -8.19
CA GLU A 83 -12.76 -3.64 -7.42
C GLU A 83 -14.24 -3.53 -7.86
N LYS A 84 -14.52 -3.78 -9.13
CA LYS A 84 -15.88 -3.63 -9.73
C LYS A 84 -16.99 -4.34 -8.97
N PRO A 85 -16.90 -5.63 -8.58
CA PRO A 85 -17.97 -6.32 -7.87
C PRO A 85 -18.23 -5.73 -6.47
N ALA A 86 -17.18 -5.32 -5.77
CA ALA A 86 -17.32 -4.68 -4.46
C ALA A 86 -18.01 -3.31 -4.57
N LEU A 87 -17.60 -2.49 -5.54
CA LEU A 87 -18.22 -1.19 -5.80
C LEU A 87 -19.69 -1.32 -6.24
N GLN A 88 -20.02 -2.31 -7.06
CA GLN A 88 -21.41 -2.59 -7.44
C GLN A 88 -22.26 -2.97 -6.24
N GLN A 89 -21.73 -3.76 -5.32
CA GLN A 89 -22.44 -4.13 -4.09
C GLN A 89 -22.68 -2.91 -3.21
N LEU A 90 -21.65 -2.06 -3.01
CA LEU A 90 -21.74 -0.83 -2.24
C LEU A 90 -22.74 0.17 -2.86
N GLN A 91 -22.80 0.26 -4.19
CA GLN A 91 -23.79 1.08 -4.88
C GLN A 91 -25.20 0.56 -4.64
N ARG A 92 -25.43 -0.75 -4.74
CA ARG A 92 -26.75 -1.36 -4.50
C ARG A 92 -27.25 -1.16 -3.07
N THR A 93 -26.33 -1.12 -2.10
CA THR A 93 -26.65 -0.86 -0.69
C THR A 93 -26.81 0.65 -0.38
N GLY A 94 -26.58 1.53 -1.36
CA GLY A 94 -26.65 2.98 -1.16
C GLY A 94 -25.50 3.55 -0.33
N SER A 95 -24.44 2.76 -0.13
CA SER A 95 -23.28 3.17 0.68
C SER A 95 -22.33 4.12 -0.06
N ILE A 96 -22.38 4.15 -1.39
CA ILE A 96 -21.61 5.06 -2.24
C ILE A 96 -22.55 5.89 -3.11
N GLY A 97 -22.13 7.15 -3.38
CA GLY A 97 -22.86 8.05 -4.26
C GLY A 97 -22.68 7.71 -5.75
N ASP A 98 -23.63 8.17 -6.56
CA ASP A 98 -23.60 8.00 -8.02
C ASP A 98 -22.37 8.68 -8.66
N ASP A 99 -21.80 9.70 -8.01
CA ASP A 99 -20.61 10.38 -8.49
C ASP A 99 -19.40 9.43 -8.51
N LEU A 100 -19.16 8.69 -7.40
CA LEU A 100 -18.05 7.75 -7.33
C LEU A 100 -18.20 6.60 -8.35
N TRP A 101 -19.44 6.13 -8.54
CA TRP A 101 -19.70 5.10 -9.54
C TRP A 101 -19.43 5.60 -10.97
N ARG A 102 -19.81 6.84 -11.25
CA ARG A 102 -19.54 7.48 -12.55
C ARG A 102 -18.02 7.60 -12.79
N ASP A 103 -17.28 8.07 -11.78
CA ASP A 103 -15.83 8.26 -11.88
C ASP A 103 -15.11 6.92 -12.12
N PHE A 104 -15.56 5.86 -11.45
CA PHE A 104 -15.08 4.50 -11.70
C PHE A 104 -15.38 4.03 -13.14
N THR A 105 -16.57 4.31 -13.64
CA THR A 105 -16.96 3.93 -15.01
C THR A 105 -16.14 4.69 -16.06
N VAL A 106 -15.84 5.96 -15.81
CA VAL A 106 -14.96 6.75 -16.69
C VAL A 106 -13.55 6.15 -16.68
N ALA A 107 -13.00 5.83 -15.52
CA ALA A 107 -11.68 5.18 -15.40
C ALA A 107 -11.64 3.82 -16.13
N GLU A 108 -12.69 3.02 -16.05
CA GLU A 108 -12.81 1.75 -16.80
C GLU A 108 -12.75 2.01 -18.32
N GLN A 109 -13.46 3.03 -18.80
CA GLN A 109 -13.46 3.39 -20.23
C GLN A 109 -12.09 3.91 -20.69
N GLU A 110 -11.42 4.72 -19.88
CA GLU A 110 -10.06 5.21 -20.18
C GLU A 110 -9.07 4.07 -20.34
N ILE A 111 -9.13 3.06 -19.46
CA ILE A 111 -8.26 1.87 -19.57
C ILE A 111 -8.55 1.10 -20.86
N LEU A 112 -9.82 0.92 -21.22
CA LEU A 112 -10.18 0.21 -22.46
C LEU A 112 -9.69 0.95 -23.71
N MET A 113 -9.76 2.28 -23.73
CA MET A 113 -9.18 3.09 -24.80
C MET A 113 -7.66 2.96 -24.85
N GLU A 114 -6.99 3.01 -23.70
CA GLU A 114 -5.55 2.83 -23.59
C GLU A 114 -5.11 1.45 -24.15
N LEU A 115 -5.83 0.39 -23.82
CA LEU A 115 -5.55 -0.95 -24.36
C LEU A 115 -5.71 -1.00 -25.90
N GLN A 116 -6.72 -0.31 -26.43
CA GLN A 116 -6.93 -0.22 -27.86
C GLN A 116 -5.79 0.53 -28.55
N GLU A 117 -5.33 1.66 -28.00
CA GLU A 117 -4.18 2.42 -28.50
C GLU A 117 -2.93 1.55 -28.52
N ILE A 118 -2.61 0.87 -27.41
CA ILE A 118 -1.45 -0.01 -27.30
C ILE A 118 -1.51 -1.14 -28.35
N SER A 119 -2.68 -1.73 -28.56
CA SER A 119 -2.85 -2.79 -29.57
C SER A 119 -2.58 -2.29 -31.00
N GLN A 120 -3.07 -1.10 -31.30
CA GLN A 120 -2.83 -0.48 -32.62
C GLN A 120 -1.35 -0.14 -32.80
N GLU A 121 -0.71 0.48 -31.81
CA GLU A 121 0.71 0.80 -31.84
C GLU A 121 1.58 -0.47 -31.93
N ALA A 122 1.27 -1.52 -31.20
CA ALA A 122 1.99 -2.78 -31.27
C ALA A 122 1.97 -3.39 -32.69
N ASN A 123 0.85 -3.30 -33.39
CA ASN A 123 0.71 -3.78 -34.76
C ASN A 123 1.53 -2.97 -35.77
N THR A 124 1.90 -1.72 -35.48
CA THR A 124 2.80 -0.92 -36.33
C THR A 124 4.23 -1.45 -36.29
N TYR A 125 4.68 -2.02 -35.15
CA TYR A 125 6.02 -2.60 -35.03
C TYR A 125 6.11 -4.03 -35.58
N LYS A 126 5.06 -4.81 -35.36
CA LYS A 126 4.99 -6.20 -35.83
C LYS A 126 3.53 -6.62 -36.02
N GLU A 127 3.22 -7.13 -37.20
CA GLU A 127 1.89 -7.63 -37.51
C GLU A 127 1.48 -8.76 -36.54
N GLY A 128 0.27 -8.66 -35.97
CA GLY A 128 -0.28 -9.60 -35.00
C GLY A 128 0.25 -9.45 -33.57
N TRP A 129 1.20 -8.54 -33.31
CA TRP A 129 1.73 -8.34 -31.96
C TRP A 129 0.69 -7.73 -31.01
N GLY A 130 -0.21 -6.88 -31.50
CA GLY A 130 -1.30 -6.30 -30.71
C GLY A 130 -2.20 -7.33 -30.02
N GLN A 131 -2.31 -8.55 -30.55
CA GLN A 131 -3.08 -9.63 -29.93
C GLN A 131 -2.30 -10.36 -28.82
N THR A 132 -0.98 -10.41 -28.92
CA THR A 132 -0.13 -11.19 -28.00
C THR A 132 0.55 -10.33 -26.93
N ILE A 133 0.64 -9.01 -27.13
CA ILE A 133 1.33 -8.09 -26.22
C ILE A 133 0.75 -8.14 -24.80
N PHE A 134 -0.57 -8.24 -24.65
CA PHE A 134 -1.22 -8.25 -23.34
C PHE A 134 -1.00 -9.57 -22.59
N SER A 135 -0.98 -10.71 -23.30
CA SER A 135 -0.65 -11.99 -22.68
C SER A 135 0.80 -12.02 -22.19
N LEU A 136 1.71 -11.45 -22.99
CA LEU A 136 3.12 -11.30 -22.61
C LEU A 136 3.28 -10.34 -21.43
N ALA A 137 2.58 -9.20 -21.45
CA ALA A 137 2.58 -8.25 -20.36
C ALA A 137 2.05 -8.86 -19.06
N ALA A 138 0.98 -9.64 -19.11
CA ALA A 138 0.42 -10.35 -17.97
C ALA A 138 1.41 -11.38 -17.38
N GLN A 139 2.09 -12.14 -18.23
CA GLN A 139 3.13 -13.09 -17.80
C GLN A 139 4.31 -12.39 -17.12
N MET A 140 4.76 -11.28 -17.70
CA MET A 140 5.85 -10.48 -17.10
C MET A 140 5.45 -9.88 -15.76
N LEU A 141 4.22 -9.39 -15.63
CA LEU A 141 3.67 -8.86 -14.39
C LEU A 141 3.63 -9.94 -13.29
N GLU A 142 3.20 -11.14 -13.63
CA GLU A 142 3.17 -12.28 -12.70
C GLU A 142 4.59 -12.68 -12.26
N HIS A 143 5.53 -12.72 -13.21
CA HIS A 143 6.93 -13.02 -12.92
C HIS A 143 7.57 -11.94 -12.01
N GLU A 144 7.27 -10.65 -12.26
CA GLU A 144 7.74 -9.55 -11.42
C GLU A 144 7.19 -9.65 -9.99
N LYS A 145 5.90 -9.96 -9.86
CA LYS A 145 5.25 -10.20 -8.58
C LYS A 145 5.86 -11.37 -7.81
N GLN A 146 6.12 -12.48 -8.50
CA GLN A 146 6.80 -13.63 -7.89
C GLN A 146 8.21 -13.28 -7.41
N LYS A 147 8.96 -12.51 -8.19
CA LYS A 147 10.29 -12.04 -7.82
C LYS A 147 10.27 -11.13 -6.60
N GLN A 148 9.29 -10.22 -6.52
CA GLN A 148 9.09 -9.38 -5.35
C GLN A 148 8.79 -10.21 -4.11
N LEU A 149 7.85 -11.16 -4.19
CA LEU A 149 7.53 -12.07 -3.09
C LEU A 149 8.74 -12.89 -2.63
N GLN A 150 9.54 -13.40 -3.55
CA GLN A 150 10.77 -14.11 -3.19
C GLN A 150 11.78 -13.23 -2.45
N THR A 151 11.90 -11.97 -2.86
CA THR A 151 12.79 -11.01 -2.21
C THR A 151 12.29 -10.65 -0.81
N GLU A 152 11.00 -10.43 -0.66
CA GLU A 152 10.37 -10.18 0.65
C GLU A 152 10.54 -11.37 1.60
N MET A 153 10.34 -12.60 1.09
CA MET A 153 10.56 -13.81 1.88
C MET A 153 12.01 -13.97 2.34
N LYS A 154 12.98 -13.61 1.48
CA LYS A 154 14.40 -13.61 1.88
C LYS A 154 14.66 -12.61 2.99
N ASN A 155 14.17 -11.38 2.82
CA ASN A 155 14.32 -10.32 3.82
C ASN A 155 13.69 -10.71 5.17
N LEU A 156 12.50 -11.31 5.13
CA LEU A 156 11.82 -11.80 6.34
C LEU A 156 12.64 -12.88 7.05
N ARG A 157 13.19 -13.86 6.31
CA ARG A 157 14.05 -14.90 6.89
C ARG A 157 15.29 -14.32 7.55
N GLU A 158 15.96 -13.37 6.91
CA GLU A 158 17.12 -12.69 7.51
C GLU A 158 16.77 -11.94 8.80
N VAL A 159 15.61 -11.28 8.82
CA VAL A 159 15.12 -10.60 10.04
C VAL A 159 14.80 -11.60 11.15
N GLU A 160 14.18 -12.73 10.82
CA GLU A 160 13.91 -13.79 11.79
C GLU A 160 15.18 -14.43 12.34
N GLU A 161 16.17 -14.73 11.49
CA GLU A 161 17.46 -15.24 11.93
C GLU A 161 18.18 -14.29 12.88
N LYS A 162 18.18 -12.98 12.55
CA LYS A 162 18.73 -11.96 13.44
C LYS A 162 18.01 -11.92 14.80
N LYS A 163 16.68 -12.02 14.80
CA LYS A 163 15.89 -12.08 16.03
C LYS A 163 16.23 -13.34 16.86
N ARG A 164 16.36 -14.50 16.22
CA ARG A 164 16.75 -15.75 16.88
C ARG A 164 18.13 -15.65 17.53
N LEU A 165 19.11 -15.15 16.78
CA LEU A 165 20.47 -14.93 17.31
C LEU A 165 20.51 -13.97 18.52
N ILE A 166 19.70 -12.91 18.49
CA ILE A 166 19.58 -11.99 19.62
C ILE A 166 18.92 -12.67 20.82
N ALA A 167 17.88 -13.46 20.60
CA ALA A 167 17.21 -14.20 21.64
C ALA A 167 18.12 -15.25 22.28
N GLU A 168 18.87 -16.00 21.48
CA GLU A 168 19.88 -16.97 21.97
C GLU A 168 20.97 -16.30 22.80
N LYS A 169 21.49 -15.17 22.33
CA LYS A 169 22.49 -14.39 23.10
C LYS A 169 21.92 -13.87 24.42
N ARG A 170 20.66 -13.48 24.47
CA ARG A 170 20.01 -13.07 25.72
C ARG A 170 19.87 -14.27 26.69
N GLN A 171 19.39 -15.38 26.18
CA GLN A 171 19.26 -16.60 27.01
C GLN A 171 20.60 -17.07 27.54
N GLN A 172 21.65 -17.03 26.71
CA GLN A 172 23.01 -17.39 27.18
C GLN A 172 23.51 -16.44 28.26
N LYS A 173 23.29 -15.13 28.13
CA LYS A 173 23.66 -14.15 29.18
C LYS A 173 22.87 -14.37 30.46
N GLU A 174 21.57 -14.57 30.37
CA GLU A 174 20.72 -14.84 31.53
C GLU A 174 21.12 -16.14 32.26
N ALA A 175 21.46 -17.19 31.47
CA ALA A 175 21.96 -18.42 32.03
C ALA A 175 23.31 -18.23 32.76
N GLN A 176 24.24 -17.48 32.14
CA GLN A 176 25.55 -17.18 32.78
C GLN A 176 25.38 -16.35 34.05
N GLU A 177 24.53 -15.32 34.02
CA GLU A 177 24.23 -14.50 35.19
C GLU A 177 23.54 -15.31 36.31
N ALA A 178 22.67 -16.22 35.96
CA ALA A 178 22.02 -17.11 36.93
C ALA A 178 23.03 -18.08 37.56
N GLU A 179 23.93 -18.62 36.77
CA GLU A 179 25.02 -19.50 37.27
C GLU A 179 25.98 -18.75 38.17
N GLU A 180 26.38 -17.55 37.80
CA GLU A 180 27.21 -16.68 38.67
C GLU A 180 26.51 -16.34 40.00
N ARG A 181 25.20 -16.06 39.97
CA ARG A 181 24.44 -15.81 41.20
C ARG A 181 24.41 -17.04 42.10
N ARG A 182 24.18 -18.22 41.54
CA ARG A 182 24.20 -19.50 42.30
C ARG A 182 25.55 -19.76 42.91
N LEU A 183 26.65 -19.53 42.16
CA LEU A 183 28.02 -19.66 42.67
C LEU A 183 28.32 -18.67 43.79
N LYS A 184 27.87 -17.42 43.67
CA LYS A 184 28.04 -16.40 44.73
C LYS A 184 27.23 -16.74 45.98
N GLU A 185 26.00 -17.24 45.80
CA GLU A 185 25.16 -17.69 46.92
C GLU A 185 25.73 -18.93 47.60
N ALA A 186 26.25 -19.92 46.84
CA ALA A 186 26.91 -21.10 47.39
C ALA A 186 28.16 -20.73 48.20
N LYS A 187 29.01 -19.84 47.69
CA LYS A 187 30.19 -19.35 48.42
C LYS A 187 29.81 -18.60 49.70
N LYS A 188 28.77 -17.78 49.68
CA LYS A 188 28.29 -17.09 50.91
C LYS A 188 27.73 -18.09 51.92
N ALA A 189 26.99 -19.09 51.49
CA ALA A 189 26.48 -20.13 52.39
C ALA A 189 27.60 -20.97 53.01
N GLU A 190 28.65 -21.27 52.21
CA GLU A 190 29.85 -22.01 52.72
C GLU A 190 30.63 -21.16 53.73
N GLU A 191 30.81 -19.88 53.49
CA GLU A 191 31.46 -18.93 54.39
C GLU A 191 30.69 -18.77 55.72
N GLU A 192 29.36 -18.73 55.60
CA GLU A 192 28.45 -18.66 56.79
C GLU A 192 28.48 -19.92 57.62
N LEU A 193 28.52 -21.10 57.01
CA LEU A 193 28.71 -22.38 57.67
C LEU A 193 30.08 -22.48 58.39
N LEU A 194 31.16 -22.08 57.72
CA LEU A 194 32.48 -22.04 58.35
C LEU A 194 32.52 -21.09 59.54
N ARG A 195 31.87 -19.96 59.46
CA ARG A 195 31.78 -19.01 60.56
C ARG A 195 30.98 -19.59 61.76
N MET A 196 29.88 -20.27 61.48
CA MET A 196 29.10 -20.95 62.56
C MET A 196 29.90 -22.08 63.22
N GLU A 197 30.62 -22.89 62.44
CA GLU A 197 31.52 -23.92 63.02
C GLU A 197 32.64 -23.31 63.86
N GLU A 198 33.22 -22.19 63.46
CA GLU A 198 34.23 -21.51 64.28
C GLU A 198 33.64 -20.95 65.60
N GLU A 199 32.42 -20.41 65.55
CA GLU A 199 31.71 -19.95 66.75
C GLU A 199 31.36 -21.11 67.71
N GLU A 200 30.94 -22.25 67.17
CA GLU A 200 30.68 -23.46 67.98
C GLU A 200 31.98 -23.98 68.62
N LYS A 201 33.08 -24.05 67.87
CA LYS A 201 34.41 -24.45 68.43
C LYS A 201 34.87 -23.49 69.51
N LYS A 202 34.64 -22.19 69.41
CA LYS A 202 34.93 -21.17 70.43
C LYS A 202 34.05 -21.36 71.68
N LYS A 203 32.75 -21.69 71.53
CA LYS A 203 31.82 -21.95 72.62
C LYS A 203 32.14 -23.25 73.37
N GLN A 204 32.62 -24.29 72.68
CA GLN A 204 33.05 -25.55 73.27
C GLN A 204 34.37 -25.38 74.05
N LYS A 205 35.38 -24.62 73.58
CA LYS A 205 36.63 -24.29 74.28
C LYS A 205 36.41 -23.43 75.54
N GLY A 206 35.29 -22.59 75.53
CA GLY A 206 34.95 -21.78 76.69
C GLY A 206 34.25 -22.57 77.82
N LYS A 207 33.57 -23.72 77.52
CA LYS A 207 32.98 -24.60 78.54
C LYS A 207 33.87 -25.62 79.22
N GLY A 208 35.09 -25.82 78.68
CA GLY A 208 36.10 -26.78 79.28
C GLY A 208 37.08 -26.16 80.28
N LYS A 209 36.81 -24.90 80.66
CA LYS A 209 37.67 -24.18 81.66
C LYS A 209 36.83 -23.65 82.83
N LYS A 210 36.02 -24.50 83.43
CA LYS A 210 35.45 -24.25 84.74
C LYS A 210 35.62 -25.51 85.59
#